data_6e8c0f6684bc31714d3b59668cf98fec
#
_entry.id   6e8c0f6684bc31714d3b59668cf98fec
#
_cell.length_a   1.000
_cell.length_b   1.000
_cell.length_c   1.000
_cell.angle_alpha   90.00
_cell.angle_beta   90.00
_cell.angle_gamma   90.00
#
_symmetry.space_group_name_H-M   'P 1'
#
loop_
_entity.id
_entity.type
_entity.pdbx_description
1 polymer ?
#
loop_
_entity_poly.entity_id
_entity_poly.type
_entity_poly.pdbx_seq_one_letter_code
_entity_poly.pdbx_strand_id
1 'polypeptide(L)'
;MYEDEFELTFNLSGEEPQPEQAAQEPPVPPKPKAASPVVDEPTRVMVLEKPQPVPQPEIPEPVQEEPEKTPAPTVQAAANGRCVLISGGDRGIGAAAARAFYAAGYRVAVLYHSNAKAAAELEKQLPGITAVQCDVASRASCELAFRTAEQALGRVDVLVSNAGIAQQKLFTDITPEEWQHMLDVNLTGAFHLCQLALPGMIRRKAGRILTVSSMWGQTGGSCEVHYSAAKAGLIGLTKALAKEEGPSGITVNCVAPGVIDTDMMAAFTAEDKAALAEETPVGRLGSADEVAQLLVFLAGEGAGYITGQVFGVNGGLVI
;
A
#
# COMPACT_ATOMS: atom_id res chain seq x y z
N MET A 1 12.79 36.56 13.58
CA MET A 1 13.56 36.61 14.85
C MET A 1 12.70 35.84 15.85
N TYR A 2 12.89 34.53 15.89
CA TYR A 2 12.58 33.59 16.97
C TYR A 2 13.42 32.36 16.70
N GLU A 3 14.63 32.37 17.26
CA GLU A 3 15.50 31.23 17.41
C GLU A 3 15.02 30.53 18.71
N ASP A 4 14.44 29.35 18.63
CA ASP A 4 14.33 28.43 19.75
C ASP A 4 15.16 27.19 19.39
N GLU A 5 16.40 27.21 19.88
CA GLU A 5 17.32 26.09 19.89
C GLU A 5 16.79 25.04 20.88
N PHE A 6 16.38 23.88 20.37
CA PHE A 6 16.19 22.67 21.18
C PHE A 6 17.56 22.00 21.37
N GLU A 7 18.31 22.40 22.40
CA GLU A 7 19.48 21.66 22.87
C GLU A 7 19.02 20.37 23.63
N LEU A 8 19.21 19.22 23.00
CA LEU A 8 19.22 17.93 23.69
C LEU A 8 20.60 17.71 24.30
N THR A 9 20.81 18.14 25.54
CA THR A 9 22.02 17.82 26.31
C THR A 9 21.95 16.38 26.82
N PHE A 10 22.75 15.50 26.24
CA PHE A 10 23.08 14.21 26.82
C PHE A 10 24.18 14.39 27.87
N ASN A 11 23.86 14.20 29.15
CA ASN A 11 24.83 14.24 30.25
C ASN A 11 25.56 12.88 30.31
N LEU A 12 26.79 12.81 29.82
CA LEU A 12 27.69 11.65 29.91
C LEU A 12 28.66 11.81 31.09
N SER A 13 28.20 12.12 32.29
CA SER A 13 29.05 12.00 33.50
C SER A 13 28.73 10.67 34.17
N GLY A 14 29.68 9.72 34.05
CA GLY A 14 29.64 8.45 34.75
C GLY A 14 29.89 8.66 36.27
N GLU A 15 28.83 8.72 37.03
CA GLU A 15 28.86 8.52 38.48
C GLU A 15 28.01 7.29 38.79
N GLU A 16 28.64 6.32 39.44
CA GLU A 16 27.97 5.11 39.96
C GLU A 16 26.90 5.52 41.00
N PRO A 17 25.67 5.01 40.91
CA PRO A 17 24.64 5.28 41.91
C PRO A 17 24.98 4.58 43.23
N GLN A 18 25.04 5.34 44.28
CA GLN A 18 25.06 4.81 45.67
C GLN A 18 23.75 4.08 45.99
N PRO A 19 23.73 3.04 46.83
CA PRO A 19 22.53 2.27 47.09
C PRO A 19 21.51 3.11 47.87
N GLU A 20 20.38 3.35 47.22
CA GLU A 20 19.23 4.05 47.75
C GLU A 20 18.53 3.18 48.80
N GLN A 21 18.26 3.74 49.96
CA GLN A 21 17.59 3.11 51.10
C GLN A 21 16.19 2.62 50.67
N ALA A 22 15.87 1.38 51.04
CA ALA A 22 14.60 0.72 50.78
C ALA A 22 13.41 1.60 51.17
N ALA A 23 12.68 2.09 50.17
CA ALA A 23 11.39 2.71 50.36
C ALA A 23 10.37 1.62 50.70
N GLN A 24 9.67 1.79 51.85
CA GLN A 24 8.61 0.90 52.31
C GLN A 24 7.46 0.84 51.30
N GLU A 25 7.06 -0.35 50.90
CA GLU A 25 5.89 -0.58 50.08
C GLU A 25 4.61 0.00 50.71
N PRO A 26 3.72 0.63 49.95
CA PRO A 26 2.43 1.08 50.49
C PRO A 26 1.56 -0.12 50.86
N PRO A 27 0.68 -0.01 51.87
CA PRO A 27 -0.12 -1.12 52.39
C PRO A 27 -1.13 -1.60 51.33
N VAL A 28 -1.16 -2.92 51.15
CA VAL A 28 -2.09 -3.63 50.26
C VAL A 28 -3.53 -3.40 50.74
N PRO A 29 -4.49 -2.98 49.90
CA PRO A 29 -5.87 -2.82 50.31
C PRO A 29 -6.51 -4.19 50.67
N PRO A 30 -7.41 -4.26 51.67
CA PRO A 30 -8.01 -5.50 52.10
C PRO A 30 -8.89 -6.13 51.03
N LYS A 31 -8.78 -7.46 50.87
CA LYS A 31 -9.63 -8.27 49.98
C LYS A 31 -11.11 -8.06 50.31
N PRO A 32 -12.00 -7.88 49.31
CA PRO A 32 -13.42 -7.81 49.57
C PRO A 32 -13.95 -9.13 50.15
N LYS A 33 -14.76 -9.01 51.19
CA LYS A 33 -15.44 -10.15 51.83
C LYS A 33 -16.38 -10.80 50.82
N ALA A 34 -16.37 -12.14 50.79
CA ALA A 34 -17.28 -12.95 49.99
C ALA A 34 -18.73 -12.58 50.30
N ALA A 35 -19.47 -12.19 49.28
CA ALA A 35 -20.91 -11.98 49.35
C ALA A 35 -21.62 -13.36 49.40
N SER A 36 -22.60 -13.44 50.28
CA SER A 36 -23.48 -14.62 50.46
C SER A 36 -24.24 -14.93 49.17
N PRO A 37 -24.60 -16.20 48.89
CA PRO A 37 -25.28 -16.57 47.68
C PRO A 37 -26.68 -15.95 47.61
N VAL A 38 -26.92 -15.19 46.54
CA VAL A 38 -28.28 -14.73 46.17
C VAL A 38 -28.97 -15.93 45.51
N VAL A 39 -30.14 -16.27 46.04
CA VAL A 39 -31.00 -17.33 45.54
C VAL A 39 -31.51 -16.90 44.16
N ASP A 40 -31.22 -17.71 43.14
CA ASP A 40 -31.69 -17.52 41.76
C ASP A 40 -33.23 -17.67 41.69
N GLU A 41 -33.93 -16.60 41.34
CA GLU A 41 -35.25 -16.70 40.76
C GLU A 41 -35.09 -17.09 39.26
N PRO A 42 -35.91 -18.01 38.76
CA PRO A 42 -35.77 -18.47 37.39
C PRO A 42 -36.11 -17.36 36.39
N THR A 43 -35.13 -16.89 35.67
CA THR A 43 -35.29 -15.97 34.53
C THR A 43 -36.18 -16.64 33.48
N ARG A 44 -37.37 -16.09 33.30
CA ARG A 44 -38.32 -16.50 32.28
C ARG A 44 -37.74 -16.24 30.89
N VAL A 45 -37.23 -17.32 30.27
CA VAL A 45 -36.77 -17.25 28.87
C VAL A 45 -37.99 -17.00 27.99
N MET A 46 -38.13 -15.81 27.43
CA MET A 46 -39.03 -15.53 26.34
C MET A 46 -38.56 -16.29 25.10
N VAL A 47 -39.25 -17.39 24.76
CA VAL A 47 -39.09 -18.05 23.48
C VAL A 47 -39.66 -17.11 22.42
N LEU A 48 -38.80 -16.47 21.64
CA LEU A 48 -39.20 -15.76 20.41
C LEU A 48 -39.66 -16.83 19.41
N GLU A 49 -40.92 -16.86 19.09
CA GLU A 49 -41.46 -17.66 17.99
C GLU A 49 -40.72 -17.28 16.69
N LYS A 50 -40.25 -18.29 15.96
CA LYS A 50 -39.66 -18.11 14.64
C LYS A 50 -40.68 -17.41 13.73
N PRO A 51 -40.32 -16.33 13.03
CA PRO A 51 -41.21 -15.71 12.07
C PRO A 51 -41.52 -16.73 10.96
N GLN A 52 -42.78 -16.86 10.60
CA GLN A 52 -43.25 -17.70 9.50
C GLN A 52 -42.65 -17.15 8.19
N PRO A 53 -42.27 -18.03 7.24
CA PRO A 53 -41.71 -17.57 5.96
C PRO A 53 -42.80 -16.77 5.20
N VAL A 54 -42.45 -15.51 4.91
CA VAL A 54 -43.22 -14.67 4.01
C VAL A 54 -43.10 -15.26 2.60
N PRO A 55 -44.19 -15.42 1.85
CA PRO A 55 -44.10 -15.89 0.47
C PRO A 55 -43.26 -14.90 -0.35
N GLN A 56 -42.17 -15.40 -0.93
CA GLN A 56 -41.35 -14.64 -1.85
C GLN A 56 -42.14 -14.37 -3.14
N PRO A 57 -42.17 -13.16 -3.69
CA PRO A 57 -42.70 -12.94 -5.01
C PRO A 57 -41.87 -13.74 -6.03
N GLU A 58 -42.54 -14.45 -6.94
CA GLU A 58 -41.91 -15.14 -8.05
C GLU A 58 -41.11 -14.14 -8.87
N ILE A 59 -39.76 -14.28 -8.83
CA ILE A 59 -38.86 -13.54 -9.69
C ILE A 59 -38.95 -14.23 -11.07
N PRO A 60 -39.34 -13.50 -12.14
CA PRO A 60 -39.31 -14.10 -13.48
C PRO A 60 -37.86 -14.49 -13.84
N GLU A 61 -37.71 -15.68 -14.44
CA GLU A 61 -36.41 -16.17 -14.88
C GLU A 61 -35.69 -15.11 -15.75
N PRO A 62 -34.40 -14.87 -15.51
CA PRO A 62 -33.65 -13.90 -16.32
C PRO A 62 -33.58 -14.43 -17.76
N VAL A 63 -34.15 -13.67 -18.69
CA VAL A 63 -33.93 -13.86 -20.11
C VAL A 63 -32.44 -13.74 -20.35
N GLN A 64 -31.79 -14.82 -20.80
CA GLN A 64 -30.38 -14.81 -21.21
C GLN A 64 -30.28 -13.99 -22.50
N GLU A 65 -30.11 -12.68 -22.38
CA GLU A 65 -29.56 -11.88 -23.46
C GLU A 65 -28.05 -12.17 -23.51
N GLU A 66 -27.59 -12.80 -24.59
CA GLU A 66 -26.16 -12.88 -24.89
C GLU A 66 -25.59 -11.47 -24.87
N PRO A 67 -24.45 -11.22 -24.14
CA PRO A 67 -23.87 -9.90 -24.13
C PRO A 67 -23.41 -9.57 -25.56
N GLU A 68 -24.11 -8.67 -26.20
CA GLU A 68 -23.66 -8.00 -27.43
C GLU A 68 -22.25 -7.45 -27.15
N LYS A 69 -21.24 -8.00 -27.81
CA LYS A 69 -19.86 -7.50 -27.77
C LYS A 69 -19.86 -6.09 -28.34
N THR A 70 -20.14 -5.12 -27.49
CA THR A 70 -19.88 -3.72 -27.81
C THR A 70 -18.38 -3.60 -28.05
N PRO A 71 -17.91 -3.16 -29.23
CA PRO A 71 -16.49 -2.91 -29.47
C PRO A 71 -16.04 -1.89 -28.42
N ALA A 72 -14.97 -2.21 -27.70
CA ALA A 72 -14.38 -1.29 -26.73
C ALA A 72 -14.14 0.06 -27.43
N PRO A 73 -14.59 1.18 -26.85
CA PRO A 73 -14.34 2.47 -27.44
C PRO A 73 -12.84 2.65 -27.56
N THR A 74 -12.34 2.83 -28.78
CA THR A 74 -10.98 3.29 -29.06
C THR A 74 -10.94 4.77 -28.67
N VAL A 75 -10.97 5.03 -27.37
CA VAL A 75 -10.76 6.37 -26.84
C VAL A 75 -9.26 6.64 -27.00
N GLN A 76 -8.88 7.34 -28.05
CA GLN A 76 -7.68 8.15 -28.01
C GLN A 76 -7.92 9.16 -26.88
N ALA A 77 -7.50 8.82 -25.66
CA ALA A 77 -7.57 9.73 -24.54
C ALA A 77 -6.79 10.98 -24.92
N ALA A 78 -7.46 12.13 -24.91
CA ALA A 78 -6.79 13.41 -25.14
C ALA A 78 -5.64 13.48 -24.12
N ALA A 79 -4.39 13.62 -24.60
CA ALA A 79 -3.21 13.63 -23.75
C ALA A 79 -3.38 14.71 -22.66
N ASN A 80 -3.39 14.33 -21.39
CA ASN A 80 -3.48 15.30 -20.28
C ASN A 80 -2.15 16.05 -20.05
N GLY A 81 -1.12 15.70 -20.82
CA GLY A 81 0.21 16.32 -20.79
C GLY A 81 1.04 15.99 -19.56
N ARG A 82 0.52 15.16 -18.62
CA ARG A 82 1.22 14.76 -17.38
C ARG A 82 2.00 13.47 -17.60
N CYS A 83 3.06 13.32 -16.82
CA CYS A 83 4.00 12.23 -16.94
C CYS A 83 4.03 11.41 -15.64
N VAL A 84 3.95 10.08 -15.76
CA VAL A 84 4.02 9.16 -14.61
C VAL A 84 5.19 8.20 -14.77
N LEU A 85 5.93 7.99 -13.67
CA LEU A 85 6.95 6.96 -13.52
C LEU A 85 6.45 5.91 -12.51
N ILE A 86 6.45 4.64 -12.92
CA ILE A 86 5.91 3.52 -12.12
C ILE A 86 7.02 2.49 -11.91
N SER A 87 7.41 2.20 -10.66
CA SER A 87 8.35 1.11 -10.38
C SER A 87 7.65 -0.24 -10.26
N GLY A 88 8.29 -1.32 -10.73
CA GLY A 88 7.67 -2.66 -10.83
C GLY A 88 6.47 -2.66 -11.77
N GLY A 89 6.60 -1.97 -12.92
CA GLY A 89 5.51 -1.73 -13.86
C GLY A 89 5.27 -2.83 -14.88
N ASP A 90 6.05 -3.90 -14.86
CA ASP A 90 6.01 -4.99 -15.84
C ASP A 90 4.96 -6.06 -15.56
N ARG A 91 4.40 -6.12 -14.35
CA ARG A 91 3.39 -7.12 -13.94
C ARG A 91 2.48 -6.64 -12.81
N GLY A 92 1.45 -7.44 -12.51
CA GLY A 92 0.55 -7.23 -11.37
C GLY A 92 -0.03 -5.82 -11.30
N ILE A 93 -0.03 -5.24 -10.11
CA ILE A 93 -0.56 -3.89 -9.84
C ILE A 93 0.16 -2.82 -10.69
N GLY A 94 1.49 -2.94 -10.84
CA GLY A 94 2.26 -1.97 -11.61
C GLY A 94 1.88 -1.92 -13.09
N ALA A 95 1.68 -3.08 -13.74
CA ALA A 95 1.24 -3.15 -15.13
C ALA A 95 -0.22 -2.69 -15.30
N ALA A 96 -1.11 -3.01 -14.34
CA ALA A 96 -2.46 -2.49 -14.32
C ALA A 96 -2.46 -0.95 -14.16
N ALA A 97 -1.63 -0.42 -13.28
CA ALA A 97 -1.44 1.03 -13.14
C ALA A 97 -0.92 1.65 -14.44
N ALA A 98 0.06 1.04 -15.11
CA ALA A 98 0.56 1.54 -16.39
C ALA A 98 -0.55 1.65 -17.46
N ARG A 99 -1.41 0.62 -17.56
CA ARG A 99 -2.57 0.65 -18.47
C ARG A 99 -3.58 1.72 -18.07
N ALA A 100 -3.90 1.83 -16.79
CA ALA A 100 -4.88 2.80 -16.30
C ALA A 100 -4.40 4.24 -16.49
N PHE A 101 -3.14 4.55 -16.20
CA PHE A 101 -2.55 5.86 -16.45
C PHE A 101 -2.47 6.19 -17.95
N TYR A 102 -2.10 5.20 -18.78
CA TYR A 102 -2.08 5.36 -20.22
C TYR A 102 -3.48 5.68 -20.77
N ALA A 103 -4.50 4.93 -20.33
CA ALA A 103 -5.89 5.18 -20.70
C ALA A 103 -6.40 6.55 -20.21
N ALA A 104 -5.88 7.05 -19.08
CA ALA A 104 -6.16 8.40 -18.57
C ALA A 104 -5.35 9.51 -19.28
N GLY A 105 -4.61 9.19 -20.33
CA GLY A 105 -3.87 10.15 -21.17
C GLY A 105 -2.53 10.62 -20.61
N TYR A 106 -1.96 9.93 -19.63
CA TYR A 106 -0.62 10.21 -19.16
C TYR A 106 0.44 9.66 -20.11
N ARG A 107 1.58 10.34 -20.19
CA ARG A 107 2.82 9.74 -20.70
C ARG A 107 3.39 8.84 -19.61
N VAL A 108 3.66 7.58 -19.93
CA VAL A 108 4.01 6.55 -18.95
C VAL A 108 5.42 6.06 -19.18
N ALA A 109 6.22 6.01 -18.12
CA ALA A 109 7.42 5.19 -18.05
C ALA A 109 7.29 4.17 -16.91
N VAL A 110 7.80 2.96 -17.15
CA VAL A 110 7.82 1.89 -16.17
C VAL A 110 9.25 1.44 -15.88
N LEU A 111 9.53 1.15 -14.62
CA LEU A 111 10.77 0.49 -14.21
C LEU A 111 10.48 -0.99 -13.95
N TYR A 112 11.31 -1.87 -14.51
CA TYR A 112 11.25 -3.31 -14.29
C TYR A 112 12.60 -3.86 -13.84
N HIS A 113 12.64 -4.94 -13.06
CA HIS A 113 13.90 -5.50 -12.58
C HIS A 113 14.49 -6.48 -13.59
N SER A 114 13.86 -7.64 -13.83
CA SER A 114 14.45 -8.75 -14.59
C SER A 114 13.58 -9.27 -15.73
N ASN A 115 12.28 -8.97 -15.74
CA ASN A 115 11.35 -9.53 -16.73
C ASN A 115 11.25 -8.64 -17.99
N ALA A 116 12.34 -8.58 -18.76
CA ALA A 116 12.40 -7.82 -20.01
C ALA A 116 11.32 -8.24 -21.03
N LYS A 117 10.89 -9.52 -21.00
CA LYS A 117 9.83 -10.01 -21.91
C LYS A 117 8.48 -9.38 -21.59
N ALA A 118 8.11 -9.32 -20.32
CA ALA A 118 6.85 -8.68 -19.89
C ALA A 118 6.90 -7.17 -20.16
N ALA A 119 8.03 -6.52 -19.90
CA ALA A 119 8.23 -5.10 -20.20
C ALA A 119 8.07 -4.80 -21.69
N ALA A 120 8.69 -5.58 -22.58
CA ALA A 120 8.55 -5.43 -24.02
C ALA A 120 7.13 -5.73 -24.52
N GLU A 121 6.43 -6.67 -23.91
CA GLU A 121 5.03 -6.94 -24.23
C GLU A 121 4.12 -5.77 -23.82
N LEU A 122 4.38 -5.16 -22.68
CA LEU A 122 3.66 -3.97 -22.23
C LEU A 122 3.88 -2.78 -23.19
N GLU A 123 5.11 -2.57 -23.69
CA GLU A 123 5.42 -1.54 -24.70
C GLU A 123 4.66 -1.76 -26.02
N LYS A 124 4.47 -3.03 -26.43
CA LYS A 124 3.64 -3.34 -27.60
C LYS A 124 2.15 -3.05 -27.38
N GLN A 125 1.64 -3.37 -26.17
CA GLN A 125 0.25 -3.13 -25.81
C GLN A 125 -0.08 -1.64 -25.66
N LEU A 126 0.89 -0.84 -25.23
CA LEU A 126 0.74 0.59 -24.93
C LEU A 126 1.75 1.41 -25.74
N PRO A 127 1.48 1.69 -27.02
CA PRO A 127 2.41 2.42 -27.88
C PRO A 127 2.83 3.77 -27.31
N GLY A 128 4.14 4.01 -27.21
CA GLY A 128 4.70 5.26 -26.71
C GLY A 128 5.01 5.29 -25.21
N ILE A 129 4.81 4.19 -24.49
CA ILE A 129 5.42 4.06 -23.15
C ILE A 129 6.91 3.75 -23.26
N THR A 130 7.63 3.93 -22.17
CA THR A 130 9.06 3.61 -22.07
C THR A 130 9.27 2.64 -20.90
N ALA A 131 9.87 1.48 -21.15
CA ALA A 131 10.27 0.54 -20.12
C ALA A 131 11.78 0.60 -19.88
N VAL A 132 12.19 0.79 -18.64
CA VAL A 132 13.60 0.93 -18.25
C VAL A 132 13.96 -0.10 -17.19
N GLN A 133 15.06 -0.83 -17.40
CA GLN A 133 15.54 -1.78 -16.39
C GLN A 133 16.09 -1.02 -15.18
N CYS A 134 15.70 -1.47 -13.97
CA CYS A 134 16.08 -0.84 -12.71
C CYS A 134 16.03 -1.86 -11.56
N ASP A 135 17.15 -2.03 -10.88
CA ASP A 135 17.16 -2.59 -9.53
C ASP A 135 16.92 -1.46 -8.53
N VAL A 136 15.74 -1.43 -7.91
CA VAL A 136 15.38 -0.36 -6.95
C VAL A 136 16.19 -0.42 -5.65
N ALA A 137 16.75 -1.57 -5.30
CA ALA A 137 17.65 -1.71 -4.16
C ALA A 137 19.00 -0.99 -4.37
N SER A 138 19.38 -0.74 -5.63
CA SER A 138 20.62 -0.07 -5.99
C SER A 138 20.41 1.40 -6.30
N ARG A 139 20.99 2.29 -5.49
CA ARG A 139 20.94 3.73 -5.73
C ARG A 139 21.45 4.13 -7.12
N ALA A 140 22.59 3.57 -7.53
CA ALA A 140 23.18 3.87 -8.84
C ALA A 140 22.26 3.43 -10.00
N SER A 141 21.61 2.27 -9.85
CA SER A 141 20.62 1.80 -10.83
C SER A 141 19.40 2.73 -10.89
N CYS A 142 18.88 3.15 -9.73
CA CYS A 142 17.80 4.13 -9.66
C CYS A 142 18.15 5.46 -10.34
N GLU A 143 19.34 5.98 -10.14
CA GLU A 143 19.80 7.23 -10.74
C GLU A 143 19.88 7.15 -12.27
N LEU A 144 20.40 6.04 -12.80
CA LEU A 144 20.49 5.83 -14.24
C LEU A 144 19.09 5.67 -14.84
N ALA A 145 18.27 4.80 -14.25
CA ALA A 145 16.92 4.52 -14.73
C ALA A 145 16.01 5.75 -14.64
N PHE A 146 16.09 6.53 -13.54
CA PHE A 146 15.32 7.76 -13.38
C PHE A 146 15.69 8.79 -14.44
N ARG A 147 16.99 9.02 -14.71
CA ARG A 147 17.44 9.92 -15.76
C ARG A 147 16.93 9.49 -17.13
N THR A 148 17.01 8.20 -17.45
CA THR A 148 16.52 7.65 -18.74
C THR A 148 15.01 7.86 -18.89
N ALA A 149 14.24 7.57 -17.84
CA ALA A 149 12.80 7.78 -17.84
C ALA A 149 12.44 9.28 -17.92
N GLU A 150 13.15 10.16 -17.19
CA GLU A 150 12.92 11.60 -17.23
C GLU A 150 13.24 12.19 -18.60
N GLN A 151 14.30 11.72 -19.27
CA GLN A 151 14.62 12.12 -20.64
C GLN A 151 13.49 11.71 -21.63
N ALA A 152 12.97 10.50 -21.51
CA ALA A 152 11.88 10.02 -22.35
C ALA A 152 10.58 10.78 -22.10
N LEU A 153 10.26 11.08 -20.84
CA LEU A 153 9.03 11.77 -20.42
C LEU A 153 9.13 13.29 -20.52
N GLY A 154 10.32 13.87 -20.45
CA GLY A 154 10.59 15.31 -20.29
C GLY A 154 10.50 15.78 -18.83
N ARG A 155 9.70 15.14 -17.99
CA ARG A 155 9.55 15.40 -16.55
C ARG A 155 8.83 14.23 -15.87
N VAL A 156 8.85 14.20 -14.55
CA VAL A 156 8.03 13.27 -13.76
C VAL A 156 7.06 14.09 -12.90
N ASP A 157 5.77 14.02 -13.20
CA ASP A 157 4.70 14.70 -12.45
C ASP A 157 4.09 13.79 -11.40
N VAL A 158 4.11 12.49 -11.64
CA VAL A 158 3.59 11.45 -10.75
C VAL A 158 4.66 10.36 -10.60
N LEU A 159 4.97 10.01 -9.36
CA LEU A 159 5.77 8.83 -9.03
C LEU A 159 4.86 7.80 -8.36
N VAL A 160 4.79 6.58 -8.92
CA VAL A 160 4.17 5.42 -8.28
C VAL A 160 5.29 4.47 -7.85
N SER A 161 5.58 4.45 -6.55
CA SER A 161 6.54 3.53 -5.94
C SER A 161 5.82 2.23 -5.57
N ASN A 162 5.83 1.29 -6.52
CA ASN A 162 5.10 0.03 -6.43
C ASN A 162 6.02 -1.19 -6.37
N ALA A 163 7.26 -1.11 -6.86
CA ALA A 163 8.20 -2.24 -6.82
C ALA A 163 8.28 -2.86 -5.43
N GLY A 164 8.21 -4.19 -5.38
CA GLY A 164 8.26 -4.92 -4.11
C GLY A 164 8.35 -6.43 -4.32
N ILE A 165 8.83 -7.09 -3.28
CA ILE A 165 8.91 -8.53 -3.14
C ILE A 165 8.18 -8.95 -1.86
N ALA A 166 7.71 -10.20 -1.81
CA ALA A 166 7.15 -10.82 -0.62
C ALA A 166 7.83 -12.17 -0.39
N GLN A 167 7.88 -12.58 0.87
CA GLN A 167 8.39 -13.87 1.29
C GLN A 167 7.65 -14.30 2.54
N GLN A 168 7.14 -15.53 2.55
CA GLN A 168 6.57 -16.15 3.74
C GLN A 168 7.64 -17.00 4.42
N LYS A 169 7.98 -16.66 5.67
CA LYS A 169 8.97 -17.36 6.46
C LYS A 169 8.77 -17.11 7.96
N LEU A 170 9.00 -18.14 8.80
CA LEU A 170 8.97 -17.95 10.25
C LEU A 170 10.07 -16.95 10.67
N PHE A 171 9.77 -16.11 11.64
CA PHE A 171 10.70 -15.06 12.08
C PHE A 171 12.06 -15.60 12.51
N THR A 172 12.07 -16.76 13.19
CA THR A 172 13.29 -17.43 13.64
C THR A 172 14.19 -17.90 12.50
N ASP A 173 13.64 -18.06 11.30
CA ASP A 173 14.33 -18.62 10.14
C ASP A 173 14.77 -17.54 9.14
N ILE A 174 14.29 -16.29 9.32
CA ILE A 174 14.68 -15.14 8.49
C ILE A 174 16.16 -14.85 8.74
N THR A 175 16.99 -14.89 7.69
CA THR A 175 18.39 -14.52 7.81
C THR A 175 18.57 -13.00 7.77
N PRO A 176 19.68 -12.46 8.32
CA PRO A 176 19.98 -11.03 8.21
C PRO A 176 19.99 -10.51 6.76
N GLU A 177 20.46 -11.32 5.82
CA GLU A 177 20.53 -10.98 4.38
C GLU A 177 19.13 -10.91 3.76
N GLU A 178 18.24 -11.85 4.09
CA GLU A 178 16.84 -11.82 3.64
C GLU A 178 16.10 -10.63 4.22
N TRP A 179 16.32 -10.34 5.51
CA TRP A 179 15.80 -9.15 6.16
C TRP A 179 16.23 -7.88 5.42
N GLN A 180 17.53 -7.72 5.22
CA GLN A 180 18.09 -6.53 4.56
C GLN A 180 17.57 -6.39 3.13
N HIS A 181 17.57 -7.48 2.35
CA HIS A 181 17.06 -7.48 0.99
C HIS A 181 15.58 -7.08 0.90
N MET A 182 14.76 -7.55 1.86
CA MET A 182 13.35 -7.16 1.95
C MET A 182 13.18 -5.65 2.18
N LEU A 183 14.00 -5.07 3.07
CA LEU A 183 14.00 -3.62 3.32
C LEU A 183 14.53 -2.85 2.12
N ASP A 184 15.62 -3.32 1.50
CA ASP A 184 16.25 -2.64 0.37
C ASP A 184 15.31 -2.50 -0.82
N VAL A 185 14.57 -3.56 -1.15
CA VAL A 185 13.62 -3.51 -2.27
C VAL A 185 12.34 -2.75 -1.90
N ASN A 186 11.69 -3.10 -0.77
CA ASN A 186 10.35 -2.60 -0.46
C ASN A 186 10.32 -1.20 0.17
N LEU A 187 11.40 -0.77 0.83
CA LEU A 187 11.45 0.52 1.54
C LEU A 187 12.55 1.43 0.99
N THR A 188 13.80 0.97 0.96
CA THR A 188 14.94 1.79 0.50
C THR A 188 14.80 2.17 -0.97
N GLY A 189 14.25 1.26 -1.81
CA GLY A 189 13.94 1.55 -3.21
C GLY A 189 12.94 2.71 -3.38
N ALA A 190 11.92 2.76 -2.55
CA ALA A 190 10.97 3.87 -2.53
C ALA A 190 11.65 5.19 -2.12
N PHE A 191 12.50 5.15 -1.08
CA PHE A 191 13.30 6.30 -0.68
C PHE A 191 14.17 6.82 -1.84
N HIS A 192 14.88 5.93 -2.55
CA HIS A 192 15.71 6.32 -3.70
C HIS A 192 14.91 7.07 -4.76
N LEU A 193 13.76 6.52 -5.16
CA LEU A 193 12.94 7.10 -6.22
C LEU A 193 12.27 8.40 -5.78
N CYS A 194 11.77 8.49 -4.55
CA CYS A 194 11.21 9.73 -4.00
C CYS A 194 12.25 10.84 -3.99
N GLN A 195 13.47 10.55 -3.49
CA GLN A 195 14.54 11.53 -3.44
C GLN A 195 14.98 12.02 -4.83
N LEU A 196 14.90 11.18 -5.86
CA LEU A 196 15.19 11.57 -7.24
C LEU A 196 14.07 12.40 -7.87
N ALA A 197 12.81 12.13 -7.56
CA ALA A 197 11.66 12.83 -8.12
C ALA A 197 11.42 14.22 -7.50
N LEU A 198 11.64 14.35 -6.19
CA LEU A 198 11.32 15.55 -5.42
C LEU A 198 11.97 16.84 -5.94
N PRO A 199 13.27 16.91 -6.28
CA PRO A 199 13.86 18.16 -6.76
C PRO A 199 13.18 18.76 -7.99
N GLY A 200 12.71 17.90 -8.91
CA GLY A 200 11.94 18.32 -10.07
C GLY A 200 10.55 18.82 -9.69
N MET A 201 9.85 18.11 -8.80
CA MET A 201 8.52 18.46 -8.33
C MET A 201 8.52 19.75 -7.50
N ILE A 202 9.50 19.95 -6.59
CA ILE A 202 9.66 21.14 -5.76
C ILE A 202 9.88 22.39 -6.63
N ARG A 203 10.75 22.31 -7.64
CA ARG A 203 10.97 23.44 -8.56
C ARG A 203 9.70 23.87 -9.30
N ARG A 204 8.83 22.92 -9.61
CA ARG A 204 7.54 23.19 -10.30
C ARG A 204 6.40 23.51 -9.34
N LYS A 205 6.61 23.36 -8.04
CA LYS A 205 5.57 23.46 -6.98
C LYS A 205 4.34 22.60 -7.29
N ALA A 206 4.58 21.43 -7.84
CA ALA A 206 3.55 20.49 -8.22
C ALA A 206 4.13 19.07 -8.35
N GLY A 207 3.49 18.10 -7.76
CA GLY A 207 3.86 16.69 -7.84
C GLY A 207 2.86 15.78 -7.13
N ARG A 208 2.92 14.49 -7.47
CA ARG A 208 2.16 13.43 -6.80
C ARG A 208 3.10 12.25 -6.54
N ILE A 209 3.17 11.81 -5.31
CA ILE A 209 3.91 10.60 -4.91
C ILE A 209 2.90 9.61 -4.33
N LEU A 210 2.86 8.43 -4.91
CA LEU A 210 1.97 7.34 -4.51
C LEU A 210 2.83 6.13 -4.16
N THR A 211 2.77 5.68 -2.92
CA THR A 211 3.46 4.46 -2.48
C THR A 211 2.47 3.31 -2.38
N VAL A 212 2.90 2.11 -2.77
CA VAL A 212 2.08 0.90 -2.64
C VAL A 212 2.61 0.07 -1.47
N SER A 213 1.91 0.18 -0.34
CA SER A 213 2.16 -0.61 0.87
C SER A 213 1.45 -1.96 0.80
N SER A 214 0.82 -2.38 1.87
CA SER A 214 0.02 -3.59 2.03
C SER A 214 -0.88 -3.44 3.25
N MET A 215 -1.95 -4.22 3.32
CA MET A 215 -2.70 -4.40 4.57
C MET A 215 -1.78 -4.87 5.71
N TRP A 216 -0.76 -5.70 5.41
CA TRP A 216 0.24 -6.12 6.40
C TRP A 216 1.16 -5.00 6.87
N GLY A 217 1.26 -3.90 6.15
CA GLY A 217 1.91 -2.68 6.65
C GLY A 217 1.07 -1.94 7.68
N GLN A 218 -0.23 -2.20 7.77
CA GLN A 218 -1.15 -1.61 8.74
C GLN A 218 -1.29 -2.47 10.01
N THR A 219 -1.41 -3.80 9.84
CA THR A 219 -1.74 -4.74 10.93
C THR A 219 -0.63 -5.72 11.27
N GLY A 220 0.34 -5.92 10.37
CA GLY A 220 1.29 -7.02 10.43
C GLY A 220 0.68 -8.32 9.92
N GLY A 221 1.53 -9.19 9.32
CA GLY A 221 1.17 -10.53 8.85
C GLY A 221 2.04 -11.60 9.52
N SER A 222 1.43 -12.68 9.96
CA SER A 222 2.16 -13.86 10.46
C SER A 222 3.01 -14.45 9.32
N CYS A 223 4.21 -14.90 9.63
CA CYS A 223 5.21 -15.39 8.68
C CYS A 223 5.68 -14.35 7.63
N GLU A 224 5.30 -13.08 7.78
CA GLU A 224 5.68 -11.97 6.90
C GLU A 224 6.26 -10.77 7.66
N VAL A 225 7.01 -11.02 8.75
CA VAL A 225 7.47 -9.97 9.68
C VAL A 225 8.34 -8.92 8.97
N HIS A 226 9.31 -9.32 8.17
CA HIS A 226 10.19 -8.41 7.44
C HIS A 226 9.45 -7.63 6.33
N TYR A 227 8.51 -8.28 5.64
CA TYR A 227 7.62 -7.63 4.67
C TYR A 227 6.72 -6.60 5.35
N SER A 228 6.08 -6.99 6.46
CA SER A 228 5.23 -6.11 7.26
C SER A 228 6.00 -4.89 7.77
N ALA A 229 7.23 -5.08 8.27
CA ALA A 229 8.09 -4.00 8.73
C ALA A 229 8.44 -3.02 7.60
N ALA A 230 8.82 -3.53 6.41
CA ALA A 230 9.11 -2.71 5.24
C ALA A 230 7.88 -1.91 4.77
N LYS A 231 6.71 -2.56 4.72
CA LYS A 231 5.46 -1.92 4.29
C LYS A 231 4.90 -0.94 5.31
N ALA A 232 5.10 -1.17 6.60
CA ALA A 232 4.83 -0.19 7.66
C ALA A 232 5.78 1.02 7.55
N GLY A 233 7.06 0.79 7.24
CA GLY A 233 8.02 1.85 6.96
C GLY A 233 7.60 2.77 5.81
N LEU A 234 7.00 2.23 4.73
CA LEU A 234 6.44 3.02 3.63
C LEU A 234 5.30 3.93 4.09
N ILE A 235 4.46 3.48 5.01
CA ILE A 235 3.39 4.29 5.60
C ILE A 235 3.99 5.47 6.38
N GLY A 236 5.04 5.20 7.17
CA GLY A 236 5.80 6.23 7.89
C GLY A 236 6.43 7.26 6.94
N LEU A 237 7.16 6.78 5.91
CA LEU A 237 7.75 7.60 4.86
C LEU A 237 6.71 8.51 4.20
N THR A 238 5.57 7.94 3.79
CA THR A 238 4.47 8.68 3.16
C THR A 238 3.98 9.83 4.03
N LYS A 239 3.71 9.55 5.31
CA LYS A 239 3.18 10.55 6.25
C LYS A 239 4.20 11.67 6.53
N ALA A 240 5.49 11.33 6.63
CA ALA A 240 6.54 12.30 6.86
C ALA A 240 6.72 13.22 5.64
N LEU A 241 6.90 12.64 4.44
CA LEU A 241 7.03 13.40 3.20
C LEU A 241 5.80 14.25 2.89
N ALA A 242 4.58 13.79 3.21
CA ALA A 242 3.38 14.57 3.02
C ALA A 242 3.38 15.89 3.82
N LYS A 243 3.93 15.87 5.04
CA LYS A 243 4.06 17.06 5.89
C LYS A 243 5.18 17.97 5.39
N GLU A 244 6.31 17.39 5.00
CA GLU A 244 7.49 18.11 4.54
C GLU A 244 7.24 18.81 3.20
N GLU A 245 6.60 18.12 2.25
CA GLU A 245 6.45 18.56 0.88
C GLU A 245 5.10 19.24 0.55
N GLY A 246 4.18 19.23 1.50
CA GLY A 246 2.89 19.94 1.37
C GLY A 246 3.05 21.42 0.99
N PRO A 247 3.96 22.20 1.64
CA PRO A 247 4.24 23.59 1.25
C PRO A 247 4.78 23.75 -0.18
N SER A 248 5.37 22.70 -0.72
CA SER A 248 5.86 22.65 -2.11
C SER A 248 4.76 22.29 -3.14
N GLY A 249 3.51 22.13 -2.71
CA GLY A 249 2.37 21.76 -3.60
C GLY A 249 2.40 20.29 -4.04
N ILE A 250 3.11 19.43 -3.30
CA ILE A 250 3.24 18.01 -3.61
C ILE A 250 2.35 17.22 -2.63
N THR A 251 1.54 16.30 -3.16
CA THR A 251 0.80 15.36 -2.32
C THR A 251 1.50 14.01 -2.31
N VAL A 252 1.54 13.38 -1.13
CA VAL A 252 2.14 12.06 -0.93
C VAL A 252 1.12 11.17 -0.23
N ASN A 253 0.68 10.09 -0.89
CA ASN A 253 -0.32 9.17 -0.36
C ASN A 253 0.13 7.72 -0.52
N CYS A 254 -0.43 6.86 0.31
CA CYS A 254 -0.15 5.44 0.33
C CYS A 254 -1.41 4.65 -0.02
N VAL A 255 -1.30 3.66 -0.88
CA VAL A 255 -2.33 2.64 -1.10
C VAL A 255 -1.88 1.37 -0.40
N ALA A 256 -2.78 0.74 0.35
CA ALA A 256 -2.55 -0.49 1.10
C ALA A 256 -3.49 -1.60 0.56
N PRO A 257 -3.07 -2.35 -0.48
CA PRO A 257 -3.86 -3.45 -1.02
C PRO A 257 -4.02 -4.58 -0.01
N GLY A 258 -5.15 -5.27 -0.07
CA GLY A 258 -5.36 -6.57 0.56
C GLY A 258 -4.89 -7.71 -0.32
N VAL A 259 -5.66 -8.80 -0.36
CA VAL A 259 -5.37 -9.96 -1.23
C VAL A 259 -5.82 -9.64 -2.65
N ILE A 260 -4.85 -9.38 -3.52
CA ILE A 260 -5.06 -9.04 -4.94
C ILE A 260 -4.63 -10.21 -5.82
N ASP A 261 -5.51 -10.65 -6.72
CA ASP A 261 -5.21 -11.74 -7.65
C ASP A 261 -4.19 -11.26 -8.71
N THR A 262 -2.94 -11.59 -8.48
CA THR A 262 -1.79 -11.23 -9.30
C THR A 262 -0.80 -12.39 -9.35
N ASP A 263 0.27 -12.27 -10.15
CA ASP A 263 1.37 -13.26 -10.22
C ASP A 263 1.99 -13.54 -8.84
N MET A 264 1.87 -12.64 -7.87
CA MET A 264 2.33 -12.86 -6.50
C MET A 264 1.56 -13.99 -5.80
N MET A 265 0.34 -14.28 -6.27
CA MET A 265 -0.50 -15.39 -5.81
C MET A 265 -0.29 -16.70 -6.60
N ALA A 266 0.73 -16.79 -7.45
CA ALA A 266 0.96 -17.95 -8.32
C ALA A 266 1.28 -19.25 -7.53
N ALA A 267 1.78 -19.12 -6.30
CA ALA A 267 2.05 -20.27 -5.41
C ALA A 267 0.80 -20.77 -4.65
N PHE A 268 -0.30 -20.02 -4.66
CA PHE A 268 -1.53 -20.38 -3.96
C PHE A 268 -2.40 -21.28 -4.82
N THR A 269 -2.93 -22.33 -4.22
CA THR A 269 -3.90 -23.23 -4.89
C THR A 269 -5.25 -22.56 -5.10
N ALA A 270 -6.13 -23.17 -5.88
CA ALA A 270 -7.49 -22.66 -6.04
C ALA A 270 -8.27 -22.68 -4.72
N GLU A 271 -8.03 -23.69 -3.88
CA GLU A 271 -8.61 -23.83 -2.55
C GLU A 271 -8.13 -22.72 -1.62
N ASP A 272 -6.82 -22.39 -1.61
CA ASP A 272 -6.28 -21.28 -0.83
C ASP A 272 -6.92 -19.94 -1.24
N LYS A 273 -7.03 -19.71 -2.55
CA LYS A 273 -7.68 -18.50 -3.08
C LYS A 273 -9.15 -18.40 -2.70
N ALA A 274 -9.86 -19.54 -2.71
CA ALA A 274 -11.26 -19.60 -2.29
C ALA A 274 -11.41 -19.30 -0.80
N ALA A 275 -10.54 -19.86 0.05
CA ALA A 275 -10.54 -19.57 1.49
C ALA A 275 -10.26 -18.08 1.77
N LEU A 276 -9.28 -17.49 1.10
CA LEU A 276 -8.99 -16.05 1.23
C LEU A 276 -10.15 -15.17 0.73
N ALA A 277 -10.86 -15.61 -0.29
CA ALA A 277 -12.05 -14.92 -0.79
C ALA A 277 -13.21 -14.98 0.23
N GLU A 278 -13.39 -16.12 0.90
CA GLU A 278 -14.40 -16.31 1.95
C GLU A 278 -14.09 -15.46 3.19
N GLU A 279 -12.81 -15.36 3.57
CA GLU A 279 -12.37 -14.49 4.68
C GLU A 279 -12.54 -12.98 4.35
N THR A 280 -12.57 -12.63 3.07
CA THR A 280 -12.72 -11.23 2.64
C THR A 280 -14.19 -10.82 2.75
N PRO A 281 -14.55 -9.74 3.50
CA PRO A 281 -15.95 -9.32 3.67
C PRO A 281 -16.73 -9.10 2.38
N VAL A 282 -16.10 -8.67 1.29
CA VAL A 282 -16.76 -8.55 -0.02
C VAL A 282 -16.85 -9.87 -0.78
N GLY A 283 -16.41 -11.01 -0.21
CA GLY A 283 -16.60 -12.36 -0.74
C GLY A 283 -15.75 -12.71 -1.97
N ARG A 284 -14.69 -11.97 -2.26
CA ARG A 284 -13.79 -12.22 -3.39
C ARG A 284 -12.41 -11.59 -3.18
N LEU A 285 -11.45 -12.04 -3.97
CA LEU A 285 -10.17 -11.35 -4.09
C LEU A 285 -10.33 -10.02 -4.84
N GLY A 286 -9.43 -9.07 -4.55
CA GLY A 286 -9.33 -7.84 -5.30
C GLY A 286 -8.62 -8.04 -6.64
N SER A 287 -8.83 -7.15 -7.59
CA SER A 287 -8.10 -7.10 -8.86
C SER A 287 -7.03 -6.01 -8.85
N ALA A 288 -5.98 -6.20 -9.67
CA ALA A 288 -4.96 -5.19 -9.86
C ALA A 288 -5.53 -3.88 -10.44
N ASP A 289 -6.60 -3.98 -11.25
CA ASP A 289 -7.26 -2.82 -11.83
C ASP A 289 -7.98 -1.96 -10.79
N GLU A 290 -8.57 -2.56 -9.73
CA GLU A 290 -9.20 -1.80 -8.63
C GLU A 290 -8.17 -0.94 -7.89
N VAL A 291 -6.97 -1.48 -7.67
CA VAL A 291 -5.86 -0.72 -7.08
C VAL A 291 -5.41 0.38 -8.04
N ALA A 292 -5.27 0.07 -9.34
CA ALA A 292 -4.82 1.01 -10.36
C ALA A 292 -5.78 2.20 -10.52
N GLN A 293 -7.10 1.99 -10.45
CA GLN A 293 -8.09 3.07 -10.51
C GLN A 293 -7.92 4.07 -9.36
N LEU A 294 -7.67 3.59 -8.15
CA LEU A 294 -7.41 4.47 -7.02
C LEU A 294 -6.10 5.26 -7.21
N LEU A 295 -5.04 4.63 -7.73
CA LEU A 295 -3.79 5.33 -8.03
C LEU A 295 -4.00 6.46 -9.04
N VAL A 296 -4.77 6.24 -10.11
CA VAL A 296 -5.11 7.27 -11.10
C VAL A 296 -5.93 8.40 -10.47
N PHE A 297 -6.92 8.08 -9.62
CA PHE A 297 -7.70 9.08 -8.91
C PHE A 297 -6.82 9.97 -8.01
N LEU A 298 -5.94 9.35 -7.20
CA LEU A 298 -5.04 10.08 -6.29
C LEU A 298 -4.00 10.93 -7.04
N ALA A 299 -3.64 10.55 -8.26
CA ALA A 299 -2.77 11.33 -9.13
C ALA A 299 -3.49 12.52 -9.77
N GLY A 300 -4.81 12.49 -9.83
CA GLY A 300 -5.65 13.49 -10.50
C GLY A 300 -5.72 14.85 -9.75
N GLU A 301 -6.34 15.82 -10.41
CA GLU A 301 -6.55 17.15 -9.83
C GLU A 301 -7.55 17.13 -8.68
N GLY A 302 -8.58 16.30 -8.76
CA GLY A 302 -9.60 16.15 -7.72
C GLY A 302 -9.06 15.67 -6.38
N ALA A 303 -7.86 15.07 -6.35
CA ALA A 303 -7.18 14.65 -5.14
C ALA A 303 -6.18 15.69 -4.59
N GLY A 304 -6.22 16.94 -5.06
CA GLY A 304 -5.24 17.97 -4.70
C GLY A 304 -5.20 18.36 -3.21
N TYR A 305 -6.26 18.06 -2.44
CA TYR A 305 -6.32 18.30 -1.00
C TYR A 305 -6.15 17.02 -0.17
N ILE A 306 -5.79 15.90 -0.82
CA ILE A 306 -5.58 14.60 -0.19
C ILE A 306 -4.07 14.35 -0.10
N THR A 307 -3.52 14.34 1.12
CA THR A 307 -2.10 14.05 1.37
C THR A 307 -1.91 13.37 2.73
N GLY A 308 -0.86 12.55 2.86
CA GLY A 308 -0.53 11.82 4.07
C GLY A 308 -1.49 10.67 4.42
N GLN A 309 -2.39 10.32 3.51
CA GLN A 309 -3.41 9.30 3.76
C GLN A 309 -2.94 7.90 3.36
N VAL A 310 -3.52 6.90 4.04
CA VAL A 310 -3.35 5.48 3.72
C VAL A 310 -4.71 4.93 3.33
N PHE A 311 -4.83 4.51 2.08
CA PHE A 311 -6.08 4.00 1.51
C PHE A 311 -6.05 2.49 1.40
N GLY A 312 -6.89 1.80 2.16
CA GLY A 312 -7.10 0.37 2.02
C GLY A 312 -7.88 0.04 0.73
N VAL A 313 -7.36 -0.89 -0.07
CA VAL A 313 -8.08 -1.56 -1.17
C VAL A 313 -8.05 -3.04 -0.86
N ASN A 314 -8.81 -3.45 0.15
CA ASN A 314 -8.65 -4.74 0.82
C ASN A 314 -9.97 -5.51 1.04
N GLY A 315 -11.07 -5.06 0.43
CA GLY A 315 -12.36 -5.73 0.56
C GLY A 315 -12.93 -5.79 1.98
N GLY A 316 -12.42 -4.95 2.90
CA GLY A 316 -12.85 -4.91 4.29
C GLY A 316 -12.06 -5.84 5.23
N LEU A 317 -11.01 -6.52 4.75
CA LEU A 317 -10.14 -7.36 5.60
C LEU A 317 -9.45 -6.57 6.72
N VAL A 318 -9.16 -5.30 6.47
CA VAL A 318 -8.58 -4.38 7.45
C VAL A 318 -9.39 -3.07 7.43
N ILE A 319 -9.90 -2.71 8.59
CA ILE A 319 -10.71 -1.50 8.80
C ILE A 319 -10.01 -0.59 9.80
#